data_7701491ddad93aa24a32d60a7d1d5271
#
_entry.id   7701491ddad93aa24a32d60a7d1d5271
#
_cell.length_a   1.000
_cell.length_b   1.000
_cell.length_c   1.000
_cell.angle_alpha   90.00
_cell.angle_beta   90.00
_cell.angle_gamma   90.00
#
_symmetry.space_group_name_H-M   'P 1'
#
loop_
_entity.id
_entity.type
_entity.pdbx_description
1 polymer ?
#
loop_
_entity_poly.entity_id
_entity_poly.type
_entity_poly.pdbx_seq_one_letter_code
_entity_poly.pdbx_strand_id
1 'polypeptide(L)'
;MQLYEVFLGLGQDSFVQLVRGISIGKLKTYQLYDRLKTRMHLAKLNSEGLRKGAPRFWERLVEQDETFATELAQGILISHMDMIVASLDVLGIPNEEGFFAKDLDATKYLTEGWQQRVLDALKTRFPEPLLVFYVNHLGWELLKSGEVFHPAPAIMAP
;
A
#
# COMPACT_ATOMS: atom_id res chain seq x y z
N MET A 1 -5.62 14.02 -0.52
CA MET A 1 -5.00 12.99 -1.38
C MET A 1 -5.97 11.84 -1.57
N GLN A 2 -6.07 11.33 -2.78
CA GLN A 2 -6.87 10.15 -3.09
C GLN A 2 -5.94 8.95 -3.33
N LEU A 3 -6.39 7.75 -2.98
CA LEU A 3 -5.55 6.55 -3.15
C LEU A 3 -5.22 6.26 -4.61
N TYR A 4 -6.13 6.55 -5.54
CA TYR A 4 -5.81 6.37 -6.95
C TYR A 4 -4.61 7.25 -7.38
N GLU A 5 -4.45 8.43 -6.78
CA GLU A 5 -3.30 9.30 -7.06
C GLU A 5 -1.98 8.67 -6.62
N VAL A 6 -1.99 8.00 -5.46
CA VAL A 6 -0.81 7.28 -4.97
C VAL A 6 -0.41 6.18 -5.95
N PHE A 7 -1.38 5.38 -6.38
CA PHE A 7 -1.11 4.32 -7.35
C PHE A 7 -0.62 4.85 -8.69
N LEU A 8 -1.25 5.92 -9.21
CA LEU A 8 -0.80 6.53 -10.47
C LEU A 8 0.62 7.08 -10.34
N GLY A 9 0.96 7.63 -9.18
CA GLY A 9 2.31 8.16 -8.93
C GLY A 9 3.39 7.08 -8.89
N LEU A 10 3.04 5.84 -8.59
CA LEU A 10 3.97 4.71 -8.61
C LEU A 10 4.32 4.25 -10.03
N GLY A 11 3.44 4.50 -10.99
CA GLY A 11 3.57 4.00 -12.35
C GLY A 11 2.89 2.66 -12.57
N GLN A 12 2.57 2.37 -13.82
CA GLN A 12 1.80 1.19 -14.19
C GLN A 12 2.47 -0.12 -13.78
N ASP A 13 3.77 -0.26 -14.04
CA ASP A 13 4.48 -1.51 -13.76
C ASP A 13 4.52 -1.80 -12.26
N SER A 14 4.79 -0.78 -11.45
CA SER A 14 4.81 -0.91 -9.99
C SER A 14 3.43 -1.25 -9.45
N PHE A 15 2.39 -0.60 -9.96
CA PHE A 15 1.01 -0.89 -9.58
C PHE A 15 0.63 -2.34 -9.90
N VAL A 16 0.97 -2.81 -11.10
CA VAL A 16 0.69 -4.19 -11.52
C VAL A 16 1.37 -5.19 -10.58
N GLN A 17 2.62 -4.92 -10.19
CA GLN A 17 3.32 -5.77 -9.23
C GLN A 17 2.60 -5.83 -7.88
N LEU A 18 2.12 -4.70 -7.39
CA LEU A 18 1.37 -4.66 -6.12
C LEU A 18 0.09 -5.48 -6.20
N VAL A 19 -0.66 -5.36 -7.28
CA VAL A 19 -1.90 -6.14 -7.47
C VAL A 19 -1.60 -7.63 -7.53
N ARG A 20 -0.56 -8.03 -8.25
CA ARG A 20 -0.16 -9.44 -8.35
C ARG A 20 0.30 -10.02 -7.02
N GLY A 21 0.72 -9.18 -6.09
CA GLY A 21 1.11 -9.58 -4.74
C GLY A 21 -0.03 -9.75 -3.75
N ILE A 22 -1.28 -9.48 -4.14
CA ILE A 22 -2.44 -9.65 -3.26
C ILE A 22 -2.68 -11.13 -2.98
N SER A 23 -2.84 -11.46 -1.70
CA SER A 23 -3.10 -12.83 -1.26
C SER A 23 -4.60 -13.11 -1.19
N ILE A 24 -5.08 -14.02 -2.03
CA ILE A 24 -6.49 -14.43 -2.00
C ILE A 24 -6.86 -15.05 -0.64
N GLY A 25 -5.93 -15.82 -0.04
CA GLY A 25 -6.16 -16.39 1.30
C GLY A 25 -6.39 -15.32 2.34
N LYS A 26 -5.60 -14.25 2.32
CA LYS A 26 -5.77 -13.13 3.24
C LYS A 26 -7.07 -12.36 2.98
N LEU A 27 -7.43 -12.16 1.71
CA LEU A 27 -8.71 -11.53 1.36
C LEU A 27 -9.88 -12.29 1.96
N LYS A 28 -9.86 -13.61 1.90
CA LYS A 28 -10.91 -14.46 2.50
C LYS A 28 -10.91 -14.35 4.02
N THR A 29 -9.73 -14.43 4.65
CA THR A 29 -9.59 -14.35 6.10
C THR A 29 -10.15 -13.04 6.66
N TYR A 30 -9.89 -11.92 5.98
CA TYR A 30 -10.33 -10.59 6.41
C TYR A 30 -11.66 -10.16 5.77
N GLN A 31 -12.36 -11.08 5.11
CA GLN A 31 -13.69 -10.85 4.53
C GLN A 31 -13.73 -9.74 3.48
N LEU A 32 -12.64 -9.58 2.72
CA LEU A 32 -12.54 -8.59 1.63
C LEU A 32 -12.71 -9.23 0.25
N TYR A 33 -12.79 -10.55 0.19
CA TYR A 33 -12.85 -11.29 -1.07
C TYR A 33 -14.04 -10.89 -1.94
N ASP A 34 -15.24 -10.83 -1.34
CA ASP A 34 -16.44 -10.55 -2.11
C ASP A 34 -16.48 -9.12 -2.63
N ARG A 35 -15.93 -8.18 -1.87
CA ARG A 35 -15.85 -6.77 -2.29
C ARG A 35 -15.00 -6.62 -3.54
N LEU A 36 -13.78 -7.17 -3.53
CA LEU A 36 -12.87 -7.06 -4.66
C LEU A 36 -13.40 -7.84 -5.87
N LYS A 37 -13.96 -9.01 -5.65
CA LYS A 37 -14.58 -9.81 -6.71
C LYS A 37 -15.66 -9.01 -7.45
N THR A 38 -16.54 -8.34 -6.70
CA THR A 38 -17.62 -7.53 -7.26
C THR A 38 -17.07 -6.34 -8.05
N ARG A 39 -16.08 -5.63 -7.47
CA ARG A 39 -15.49 -4.44 -8.10
C ARG A 39 -14.68 -4.76 -9.35
N MET A 40 -14.07 -5.91 -9.39
CA MET A 40 -13.27 -6.33 -10.54
C MET A 40 -14.11 -6.96 -11.65
N HIS A 41 -15.41 -7.14 -11.44
CA HIS A 41 -16.32 -7.80 -12.39
C HIS A 41 -15.84 -9.18 -12.84
N LEU A 42 -15.12 -9.88 -11.95
CA LEU A 42 -14.68 -11.25 -12.20
C LEU A 42 -15.72 -12.22 -11.67
N ALA A 43 -16.09 -13.20 -12.47
CA ALA A 43 -16.99 -14.25 -12.04
C ALA A 43 -16.39 -15.04 -10.86
N LYS A 44 -15.05 -15.16 -10.84
CA LYS A 44 -14.32 -15.89 -9.82
C LYS A 44 -12.96 -15.22 -9.59
N LEU A 45 -12.77 -14.65 -8.42
CA LEU A 45 -11.48 -14.07 -8.06
C LEU A 45 -10.53 -15.16 -7.58
N ASN A 46 -9.37 -15.28 -8.22
CA ASN A 46 -8.29 -16.17 -7.82
C ASN A 46 -6.95 -15.54 -8.20
N SER A 47 -5.85 -16.20 -7.82
CA SER A 47 -4.50 -15.65 -8.09
C SER A 47 -4.24 -15.47 -9.58
N GLU A 48 -4.72 -16.39 -10.43
CA GLU A 48 -4.57 -16.28 -11.88
C GLU A 48 -5.38 -15.10 -12.42
N GLY A 49 -6.60 -14.90 -11.92
CA GLY A 49 -7.45 -13.77 -12.30
C GLY A 49 -6.81 -12.44 -11.95
N LEU A 50 -6.19 -12.33 -10.76
CA LEU A 50 -5.44 -11.14 -10.37
C LEU A 50 -4.25 -10.90 -11.29
N ARG A 51 -3.50 -11.95 -11.60
CA ARG A 51 -2.31 -11.85 -12.45
C ARG A 51 -2.68 -11.37 -13.86
N LYS A 52 -3.72 -11.95 -14.43
CA LYS A 52 -4.17 -11.61 -15.79
C LYS A 52 -4.88 -10.26 -15.85
N GLY A 53 -5.66 -9.94 -14.82
CA GLY A 53 -6.47 -8.73 -14.79
C GLY A 53 -5.71 -7.47 -14.36
N ALA A 54 -4.57 -7.63 -13.68
CA ALA A 54 -3.85 -6.50 -13.09
C ALA A 54 -3.56 -5.35 -14.08
N PRO A 55 -3.14 -5.60 -15.33
CA PRO A 55 -2.93 -4.50 -16.27
C PRO A 55 -4.21 -3.70 -16.60
N ARG A 56 -5.37 -4.36 -16.57
CA ARG A 56 -6.65 -3.68 -16.84
C ARG A 56 -7.12 -2.83 -15.68
N PHE A 57 -6.71 -3.16 -14.45
CA PHE A 57 -7.09 -2.39 -13.28
C PHE A 57 -6.48 -0.99 -13.31
N TRP A 58 -5.34 -0.83 -13.98
CA TRP A 58 -4.73 0.47 -14.17
C TRP A 58 -5.67 1.46 -14.88
N GLU A 59 -6.44 0.99 -15.85
CA GLU A 59 -7.40 1.83 -16.58
C GLU A 59 -8.45 2.43 -15.65
N ARG A 60 -8.90 1.67 -14.66
CA ARG A 60 -9.86 2.16 -13.68
C ARG A 60 -9.27 3.24 -12.78
N LEU A 61 -7.98 3.12 -12.47
CA LEU A 61 -7.28 4.16 -11.70
C LEU A 61 -7.15 5.45 -12.51
N VAL A 62 -6.85 5.33 -13.79
CA VAL A 62 -6.79 6.50 -14.69
C VAL A 62 -8.16 7.19 -14.76
N GLU A 63 -9.24 6.45 -14.67
CA GLU A 63 -10.61 6.98 -14.59
C GLU A 63 -10.97 7.53 -13.20
N GLN A 64 -10.02 7.53 -12.25
CA GLN A 64 -10.17 8.08 -10.91
C GLN A 64 -11.22 7.34 -10.05
N ASP A 65 -11.29 6.01 -10.17
CA ASP A 65 -12.18 5.18 -9.36
C ASP A 65 -11.60 5.00 -7.95
N GLU A 66 -11.92 5.92 -7.04
CA GLU A 66 -11.41 5.92 -5.67
C GLU A 66 -11.96 4.75 -4.86
N THR A 67 -13.18 4.34 -5.08
CA THR A 67 -13.76 3.18 -4.37
C THR A 67 -12.97 1.92 -4.69
N PHE A 68 -12.65 1.71 -5.95
CA PHE A 68 -11.82 0.59 -6.39
C PHE A 68 -10.40 0.69 -5.81
N ALA A 69 -9.81 1.89 -5.86
CA ALA A 69 -8.47 2.12 -5.29
C ALA A 69 -8.44 1.81 -3.78
N THR A 70 -9.46 2.21 -3.04
CA THR A 70 -9.56 1.94 -1.61
C THR A 70 -9.62 0.44 -1.32
N GLU A 71 -10.39 -0.30 -2.08
CA GLU A 71 -10.50 -1.75 -1.88
C GLU A 71 -9.21 -2.47 -2.26
N LEU A 72 -8.55 -2.05 -3.33
CA LEU A 72 -7.22 -2.58 -3.68
C LEU A 72 -6.20 -2.30 -2.59
N ALA A 73 -6.22 -1.09 -2.04
CA ALA A 73 -5.31 -0.69 -0.96
C ALA A 73 -5.49 -1.61 0.26
N GLN A 74 -6.72 -1.89 0.65
CA GLN A 74 -6.99 -2.82 1.76
C GLN A 74 -6.44 -4.21 1.47
N GLY A 75 -6.67 -4.71 0.24
CA GLY A 75 -6.15 -6.01 -0.17
C GLY A 75 -4.63 -6.09 -0.14
N ILE A 76 -3.96 -5.04 -0.58
CA ILE A 76 -2.49 -4.96 -0.56
C ILE A 76 -1.99 -4.94 0.88
N LEU A 77 -2.58 -4.12 1.74
CA LEU A 77 -2.13 -3.98 3.13
C LEU A 77 -2.26 -5.30 3.90
N ILE A 78 -3.40 -5.97 3.83
CA ILE A 78 -3.58 -7.23 4.55
C ILE A 78 -2.69 -8.35 4.02
N SER A 79 -2.27 -8.25 2.76
CA SER A 79 -1.35 -9.23 2.16
C SER A 79 0.08 -9.05 2.66
N HIS A 80 0.40 -7.91 3.28
CA HIS A 80 1.75 -7.54 3.68
C HIS A 80 1.81 -7.03 5.12
N MET A 81 1.15 -7.73 6.04
CA MET A 81 1.16 -7.34 7.45
C MET A 81 2.56 -7.35 8.05
N ASP A 82 3.44 -8.24 7.58
CA ASP A 82 4.83 -8.28 8.00
C ASP A 82 5.57 -6.99 7.64
N MET A 83 5.31 -6.44 6.47
CA MET A 83 5.87 -5.15 6.07
C MET A 83 5.34 -4.01 6.95
N ILE A 84 4.06 -4.04 7.29
CA ILE A 84 3.46 -3.03 8.15
C ILE A 84 4.12 -3.06 9.53
N VAL A 85 4.26 -4.25 10.14
CA VAL A 85 4.93 -4.41 11.44
C VAL A 85 6.36 -3.89 11.38
N ALA A 86 7.12 -4.29 10.36
CA ALA A 86 8.50 -3.84 10.20
C ALA A 86 8.60 -2.32 10.07
N SER A 87 7.68 -1.69 9.33
CA SER A 87 7.65 -0.24 9.15
C SER A 87 7.35 0.50 10.45
N LEU A 88 6.35 0.01 11.20
CA LEU A 88 6.00 0.62 12.49
C LEU A 88 7.14 0.47 13.49
N ASP A 89 7.83 -0.67 13.47
CA ASP A 89 8.99 -0.90 14.34
C ASP A 89 10.15 0.04 14.01
N VAL A 90 10.41 0.30 12.73
CA VAL A 90 11.43 1.28 12.32
C VAL A 90 11.11 2.67 12.88
N LEU A 91 9.83 3.05 12.87
CA LEU A 91 9.36 4.34 13.36
C LEU A 91 9.24 4.39 14.90
N GLY A 92 9.37 3.26 15.57
CA GLY A 92 9.21 3.19 17.01
C GLY A 92 7.77 3.26 17.49
N ILE A 93 6.80 3.07 16.60
CA ILE A 93 5.38 3.12 16.96
C ILE A 93 4.98 1.80 17.64
N PRO A 94 4.52 1.83 18.92
CA PRO A 94 4.03 0.63 19.58
C PRO A 94 2.85 0.03 18.83
N ASN A 95 2.90 -1.28 18.58
CA ASN A 95 1.83 -1.95 17.85
C ASN A 95 1.75 -3.42 18.26
N GLU A 96 0.58 -4.01 18.05
CA GLU A 96 0.35 -5.45 18.14
C GLU A 96 0.01 -5.97 16.75
N GLU A 97 0.95 -6.68 16.13
CA GLU A 97 0.78 -7.27 14.80
C GLU A 97 0.34 -6.25 13.73
N GLY A 98 0.83 -5.00 13.83
CA GLY A 98 0.51 -3.94 12.89
C GLY A 98 -0.66 -3.05 13.29
N PHE A 99 -1.31 -3.33 14.42
CA PHE A 99 -2.39 -2.51 14.94
C PHE A 99 -1.94 -1.76 16.19
N PHE A 100 -2.33 -0.50 16.33
CA PHE A 100 -2.02 0.27 17.53
C PHE A 100 -3.29 0.74 18.22
N ALA A 101 -3.15 1.06 19.52
CA ALA A 101 -4.28 1.46 20.36
C ALA A 101 -4.95 2.72 19.83
N LYS A 102 -6.27 2.81 19.99
CA LYS A 102 -7.07 3.95 19.51
C LYS A 102 -6.67 5.28 20.13
N ASP A 103 -6.20 5.25 21.37
CA ASP A 103 -5.78 6.43 22.12
C ASP A 103 -4.30 6.78 21.90
N LEU A 104 -3.57 5.98 21.14
CA LEU A 104 -2.18 6.26 20.83
C LEU A 104 -2.08 7.41 19.81
N ASP A 105 -1.34 8.44 20.17
CA ASP A 105 -1.00 9.50 19.21
C ASP A 105 0.21 9.08 18.39
N ALA A 106 -0.05 8.36 17.29
CA ALA A 106 1.00 7.86 16.41
C ALA A 106 1.70 8.99 15.64
N THR A 107 1.07 10.17 15.50
CA THR A 107 1.63 11.27 14.73
C THR A 107 2.95 11.78 15.29
N LYS A 108 3.15 11.70 16.62
CA LYS A 108 4.38 12.14 17.27
C LYS A 108 5.61 11.33 16.83
N TYR A 109 5.42 10.15 16.28
CA TYR A 109 6.52 9.30 15.78
C TYR A 109 6.89 9.61 14.33
N LEU A 110 6.07 10.42 13.64
CA LEU A 110 6.28 10.78 12.24
C LEU A 110 7.07 12.08 12.15
N THR A 111 8.33 12.01 12.56
CA THR A 111 9.24 13.16 12.53
C THR A 111 9.74 13.41 11.11
N GLU A 112 10.37 14.57 10.86
CA GLU A 112 10.87 14.93 9.54
C GLU A 112 11.72 13.80 8.93
N GLY A 113 11.43 13.48 7.66
CA GLY A 113 12.16 12.43 6.92
C GLY A 113 11.77 11.00 7.28
N TRP A 114 10.67 10.81 7.98
CA TRP A 114 10.26 9.48 8.43
C TRP A 114 10.00 8.52 7.27
N GLN A 115 9.44 9.00 6.15
CA GLN A 115 9.14 8.16 4.99
C GLN A 115 10.43 7.56 4.42
N GLN A 116 11.44 8.42 4.22
CA GLN A 116 12.71 7.97 3.67
C GLN A 116 13.43 7.01 4.63
N ARG A 117 13.31 7.22 5.94
CA ARG A 117 13.89 6.29 6.93
C ARG A 117 13.30 4.88 6.81
N VAL A 118 11.99 4.77 6.60
CA VAL A 118 11.35 3.47 6.40
C VAL A 118 11.90 2.80 5.14
N LEU A 119 11.98 3.54 4.04
CA LEU A 119 12.51 3.02 2.79
C LEU A 119 13.96 2.54 2.94
N ASP A 120 14.81 3.39 3.51
CA ASP A 120 16.24 3.07 3.67
C ASP A 120 16.46 1.85 4.56
N ALA A 121 15.64 1.68 5.60
CA ALA A 121 15.76 0.56 6.52
C ALA A 121 15.24 -0.75 5.93
N LEU A 122 14.25 -0.71 5.05
CA LEU A 122 13.52 -1.90 4.63
C LEU A 122 13.64 -2.26 3.15
N LYS A 123 14.28 -1.44 2.34
CA LYS A 123 14.38 -1.66 0.88
C LYS A 123 15.05 -2.96 0.47
N THR A 124 15.86 -3.56 1.36
CA THR A 124 16.51 -4.85 1.10
C THR A 124 15.59 -6.03 1.45
N ARG A 125 14.51 -5.79 2.18
CA ARG A 125 13.57 -6.83 2.63
C ARG A 125 12.25 -6.82 1.86
N PHE A 126 11.84 -5.65 1.38
CA PHE A 126 10.55 -5.47 0.70
C PHE A 126 10.73 -4.64 -0.56
N PRO A 127 9.87 -4.86 -1.58
CA PRO A 127 9.94 -4.06 -2.81
C PRO A 127 9.70 -2.57 -2.52
N GLU A 128 10.49 -1.70 -3.15
CA GLU A 128 10.35 -0.25 -2.97
C GLU A 128 8.94 0.26 -3.26
N PRO A 129 8.26 -0.17 -4.36
CA PRO A 129 6.89 0.31 -4.62
C PRO A 129 5.92 0.00 -3.49
N LEU A 130 6.07 -1.14 -2.82
CA LEU A 130 5.23 -1.50 -1.69
C LEU A 130 5.48 -0.56 -0.51
N LEU A 131 6.75 -0.25 -0.21
CA LEU A 131 7.11 0.67 0.86
C LEU A 131 6.62 2.08 0.57
N VAL A 132 6.81 2.56 -0.65
CA VAL A 132 6.33 3.89 -1.08
C VAL A 132 4.81 3.98 -0.95
N PHE A 133 4.10 2.95 -1.38
CA PHE A 133 2.65 2.89 -1.22
C PHE A 133 2.26 2.99 0.26
N TYR A 134 2.90 2.21 1.12
CA TYR A 134 2.52 2.17 2.54
C TYR A 134 2.82 3.49 3.26
N VAL A 135 3.99 4.10 3.05
CA VAL A 135 4.30 5.36 3.73
C VAL A 135 3.36 6.49 3.28
N ASN A 136 2.93 6.50 2.02
CA ASN A 136 1.92 7.44 1.55
C ASN A 136 0.57 7.21 2.24
N HIS A 137 0.16 5.95 2.33
CA HIS A 137 -1.09 5.57 3.01
C HIS A 137 -1.06 5.98 4.48
N LEU A 138 0.03 5.66 5.18
CA LEU A 138 0.18 5.96 6.60
C LEU A 138 0.19 7.47 6.85
N GLY A 139 0.92 8.22 6.04
CA GLY A 139 0.97 9.67 6.14
C GLY A 139 -0.39 10.33 5.91
N TRP A 140 -1.13 9.87 4.89
CA TRP A 140 -2.47 10.36 4.65
C TRP A 140 -3.41 10.02 5.80
N GLU A 141 -3.36 8.80 6.30
CA GLU A 141 -4.25 8.34 7.38
C GLU A 141 -4.01 9.09 8.68
N LEU A 142 -2.75 9.26 9.08
CA LEU A 142 -2.38 9.85 10.38
C LEU A 142 -2.25 11.37 10.35
N LEU A 143 -1.62 11.91 9.31
CA LEU A 143 -1.34 13.35 9.22
C LEU A 143 -2.33 14.10 8.34
N LYS A 144 -3.21 13.38 7.64
CA LYS A 144 -4.14 13.97 6.66
C LYS A 144 -3.40 14.80 5.61
N SER A 145 -2.17 14.39 5.28
CA SER A 145 -1.35 15.07 4.29
C SER A 145 -1.96 14.95 2.89
N GLY A 146 -2.02 16.06 2.17
CA GLY A 146 -2.45 16.08 0.78
C GLY A 146 -1.32 15.82 -0.21
N GLU A 147 -0.07 15.74 0.25
CA GLU A 147 1.09 15.56 -0.60
C GLU A 147 1.43 14.09 -0.76
N VAL A 148 1.80 13.71 -2.00
CA VAL A 148 2.29 12.36 -2.28
C VAL A 148 3.80 12.36 -2.09
N PHE A 149 4.29 11.44 -1.26
CA PHE A 149 5.72 11.26 -1.02
C PHE A 149 6.36 10.52 -2.21
N HIS A 150 7.50 11.01 -2.64
CA HIS A 150 8.35 10.36 -3.62
C HIS A 150 9.73 10.13 -3.00
N PRO A 151 10.33 8.94 -3.18
CA PRO A 151 11.65 8.67 -2.62
C PRO A 151 12.70 9.59 -3.23
N ALA A 152 13.77 9.84 -2.46
CA ALA A 152 14.91 10.58 -2.99
C ALA A 152 15.51 9.80 -4.17
N PRO A 153 15.90 10.49 -5.26
CA PRO A 153 16.53 9.81 -6.39
C PRO A 153 17.82 9.13 -5.91
N ALA A 154 18.11 7.94 -6.48
CA ALA A 154 19.36 7.26 -6.19
C ALA A 154 20.52 8.17 -6.57
N ILE A 155 21.41 8.44 -5.59
CA ILE A 155 22.61 9.20 -5.87
C ILE A 155 23.54 8.27 -6.61
N MET A 156 23.74 8.54 -7.90
CA MET A 156 24.75 7.83 -8.67
C MET A 156 26.10 8.30 -8.16
N ALA A 157 26.87 7.40 -7.58
CA ALA A 157 28.25 7.71 -7.21
C ALA A 157 29.01 8.13 -8.46
N PRO A 158 29.79 9.21 -8.39
CA PRO A 158 30.58 9.65 -9.54
C PRO A 158 31.61 8.63 -9.96
#